data_80985230732e12d9a87be3642b030c94
#
_entry.id   80985230732e12d9a87be3642b030c94
#
_cell.length_a   1.000
_cell.length_b   1.000
_cell.length_c   1.000
_cell.angle_alpha   90.00
_cell.angle_beta   90.00
_cell.angle_gamma   90.00
#
_symmetry.space_group_name_H-M   'P 1'
#
loop_
_entity.id
_entity.type
_entity.pdbx_description
1 polymer ?
#
loop_
_entity_poly.entity_id
_entity_poly.type
_entity_poly.pdbx_seq_one_letter_code
_entity_poly.pdbx_strand_id
1 'polypeptide(L)'
;MTVADGTVTVNLPAAAQSPASAEVWLCPITGKAQVKIERGENRGHTLTYYNVVRRWVKLGDWHGQAQNLTLPLSQLPDASFSLRDIDHLAVIVQSGSAAKPGLMLGAATASLP
;
A
#
# COMPACT_ATOMS: atom_id res chain seq x y z
N MET A 1 -6.52 7.98 6.36
CA MET A 1 -5.22 7.39 6.76
C MET A 1 -4.29 8.49 7.25
N THR A 2 -3.65 8.25 8.35
CA THR A 2 -2.68 9.19 8.93
C THR A 2 -1.36 8.48 9.23
N VAL A 3 -0.27 9.23 9.17
CA VAL A 3 1.06 8.74 9.54
C VAL A 3 1.61 9.70 10.59
N ALA A 4 1.83 9.21 11.79
CA ALA A 4 2.36 10.01 12.89
C ALA A 4 3.11 9.11 13.87
N ASP A 5 4.20 9.64 14.43
CA ASP A 5 4.98 8.98 15.48
C ASP A 5 5.42 7.55 15.10
N GLY A 6 5.79 7.37 13.85
CA GLY A 6 6.25 6.07 13.33
C GLY A 6 5.14 5.03 13.14
N THR A 7 3.87 5.45 13.14
CA THR A 7 2.73 4.54 13.02
C THR A 7 1.78 5.01 11.93
N VAL A 8 1.33 4.05 11.12
CA VAL A 8 0.26 4.27 10.14
C VAL A 8 -1.06 3.89 10.80
N THR A 9 -2.06 4.77 10.70
CA THR A 9 -3.42 4.51 11.17
C THR A 9 -4.40 4.63 10.00
N VAL A 10 -5.20 3.60 9.78
CA VAL A 10 -6.25 3.58 8.77
C VAL A 10 -7.59 3.55 9.48
N ASN A 11 -8.41 4.57 9.24
CA ASN A 11 -9.73 4.68 9.83
C ASN A 11 -10.76 4.21 8.80
N LEU A 12 -11.49 3.16 9.14
CA LEU A 12 -12.56 2.62 8.30
C LEU A 12 -13.91 3.07 8.88
N PRO A 13 -14.76 3.73 8.07
CA PRO A 13 -16.08 4.15 8.54
C PRO A 13 -17.04 2.97 8.59
N ALA A 14 -18.15 3.16 9.31
CA ALA A 14 -19.27 2.24 9.19
C ALA A 14 -19.92 2.41 7.81
N ALA A 15 -20.28 1.29 7.19
CA ALA A 15 -21.00 1.30 5.91
C ALA A 15 -22.46 0.98 6.12
N ALA A 16 -23.35 1.65 5.35
CA ALA A 16 -24.78 1.41 5.43
C ALA A 16 -25.16 -0.01 5.01
N GLN A 17 -24.40 -0.58 4.07
CA GLN A 17 -24.52 -1.97 3.65
C GLN A 17 -23.18 -2.64 3.84
N SER A 18 -23.16 -3.69 4.67
CA SER A 18 -21.93 -4.43 4.92
C SER A 18 -21.60 -5.30 3.72
N PRO A 19 -20.37 -5.24 3.19
CA PRO A 19 -19.92 -6.23 2.23
C PRO A 19 -19.85 -7.61 2.91
N ALA A 20 -20.02 -8.68 2.14
CA ALA A 20 -19.90 -10.04 2.66
C ALA A 20 -18.50 -10.27 3.26
N SER A 21 -17.48 -9.79 2.57
CA SER A 21 -16.11 -9.70 3.08
C SER A 21 -15.31 -8.70 2.25
N ALA A 22 -14.38 -8.02 2.90
CA ALA A 22 -13.43 -7.15 2.24
C ALA A 22 -12.08 -7.25 2.93
N GLU A 23 -11.01 -7.01 2.19
CA GLU A 23 -9.66 -6.98 2.71
C GLU A 23 -9.08 -5.58 2.61
N VAL A 24 -8.30 -5.20 3.60
CA VAL A 24 -7.63 -3.90 3.67
C VAL A 24 -6.15 -4.11 3.41
N TRP A 25 -5.65 -3.51 2.34
CA TRP A 25 -4.27 -3.63 1.90
C TRP A 25 -3.54 -2.30 2.01
N LEU A 26 -2.31 -2.35 2.52
CA LEU A 26 -1.41 -1.20 2.57
C LEU A 26 -0.27 -1.43 1.60
N CYS A 27 -0.01 -0.43 0.75
CA CYS A 27 1.00 -0.49 -0.29
C CYS A 27 2.03 0.61 -0.08
N PRO A 28 3.26 0.30 0.36
CA PRO A 28 4.35 1.27 0.33
C PRO A 28 4.79 1.52 -1.11
N ILE A 29 5.00 2.79 -1.44
CA ILE A 29 5.24 3.25 -2.80
C ILE A 29 6.52 4.07 -2.87
N THR A 30 7.35 3.76 -3.87
CA THR A 30 8.44 4.62 -4.30
C THR A 30 7.91 5.54 -5.39
N GLY A 31 7.90 6.85 -5.14
CA GLY A 31 7.33 7.81 -6.09
C GLY A 31 8.14 7.91 -7.38
N LYS A 32 9.45 7.75 -7.29
CA LYS A 32 10.35 7.76 -8.45
C LYS A 32 11.50 6.82 -8.21
N ALA A 33 11.73 5.90 -9.12
CA ALA A 33 12.85 4.96 -9.08
C ALA A 33 13.60 4.99 -10.40
N GLN A 34 14.94 5.01 -10.33
CA GLN A 34 15.79 4.94 -11.50
C GLN A 34 16.53 3.62 -11.49
N VAL A 35 16.54 2.94 -12.64
CA VAL A 35 17.19 1.65 -12.80
C VAL A 35 18.11 1.74 -14.00
N LYS A 36 19.41 1.50 -13.79
CA LYS A 36 20.39 1.41 -14.87
C LYS A 36 20.30 0.02 -15.50
N ILE A 37 20.17 -0.02 -16.83
CA ILE A 37 20.10 -1.28 -17.56
C ILE A 37 21.52 -1.72 -17.87
N GLU A 38 21.87 -2.91 -17.40
CA GLU A 38 23.24 -3.44 -17.54
C GLU A 38 23.38 -4.44 -18.68
N ARG A 39 22.26 -4.97 -19.19
CA ARG A 39 22.25 -6.00 -20.24
C ARG A 39 21.18 -5.71 -21.29
N GLY A 40 21.39 -6.24 -22.52
CA GLY A 40 20.44 -6.14 -23.61
C GLY A 40 20.63 -4.89 -24.47
N GLU A 41 19.67 -4.62 -25.34
CA GLU A 41 19.74 -3.50 -26.30
C GLU A 41 19.79 -2.13 -25.63
N ASN A 42 19.15 -2.01 -24.45
CA ASN A 42 19.11 -0.75 -23.70
C ASN A 42 20.24 -0.61 -22.69
N ARG A 43 21.27 -1.44 -22.80
CA ARG A 43 22.44 -1.39 -21.90
C ARG A 43 23.04 0.02 -21.88
N GLY A 44 23.33 0.50 -20.68
CA GLY A 44 23.87 1.85 -20.45
C GLY A 44 22.81 2.95 -20.33
N HIS A 45 21.55 2.64 -20.63
CA HIS A 45 20.44 3.56 -20.42
C HIS A 45 19.91 3.46 -18.99
N THR A 46 19.36 4.57 -18.50
CA THR A 46 18.68 4.60 -17.20
C THR A 46 17.19 4.73 -17.46
N LEU A 47 16.41 3.79 -16.88
CA LEU A 47 14.95 3.87 -16.91
C LEU A 47 14.44 4.52 -15.64
N THR A 48 13.43 5.36 -15.77
CA THR A 48 12.76 6.00 -14.64
C THR A 48 11.35 5.45 -14.52
N TYR A 49 11.03 4.92 -13.33
CA TYR A 49 9.71 4.44 -12.99
C TYR A 49 9.07 5.39 -11.98
N TYR A 50 7.75 5.55 -12.07
CA TYR A 50 6.99 6.39 -11.16
C TYR A 50 5.96 5.56 -10.40
N ASN A 51 5.73 5.90 -9.14
CA ASN A 51 4.72 5.27 -8.28
C ASN A 51 4.83 3.74 -8.23
N VAL A 52 6.03 3.27 -7.93
CA VAL A 52 6.30 1.82 -7.86
C VAL A 52 5.80 1.28 -6.54
N VAL A 53 4.84 0.36 -6.60
CA VAL A 53 4.37 -0.36 -5.41
C VAL A 53 5.42 -1.38 -5.02
N ARG A 54 5.94 -1.26 -3.79
CA ARG A 54 7.04 -2.11 -3.32
C ARG A 54 6.55 -3.37 -2.62
N ARG A 55 5.34 -3.33 -2.07
CA ARG A 55 4.81 -4.46 -1.31
C ARG A 55 3.30 -4.32 -1.14
N TRP A 56 2.61 -5.45 -0.93
CA TRP A 56 1.20 -5.50 -0.55
C TRP A 56 1.12 -6.09 0.84
N VAL A 57 0.73 -5.28 1.82
CA VAL A 57 0.63 -5.70 3.22
C VAL A 57 -0.83 -5.75 3.61
N LYS A 58 -1.32 -6.94 3.96
CA LYS A 58 -2.69 -7.08 4.45
C LYS A 58 -2.75 -6.55 5.87
N LEU A 59 -3.58 -5.51 6.09
CA LEU A 59 -3.80 -4.96 7.42
C LEU A 59 -4.88 -5.69 8.19
N GLY A 60 -5.90 -6.20 7.52
CA GLY A 60 -7.00 -6.88 8.16
C GLY A 60 -8.18 -7.06 7.24
N ASP A 61 -9.29 -7.49 7.83
CA ASP A 61 -10.57 -7.68 7.15
C ASP A 61 -11.54 -6.61 7.60
N TRP A 62 -12.48 -6.26 6.71
CA TRP A 62 -13.52 -5.29 6.99
C TRP A 62 -14.87 -5.82 6.56
N HIS A 63 -15.86 -5.68 7.44
CA HIS A 63 -17.22 -6.15 7.21
C HIS A 63 -18.25 -5.02 7.38
N GLY A 64 -17.85 -3.78 7.09
CA GLY A 64 -18.74 -2.63 7.18
C GLY A 64 -18.85 -2.01 8.56
N GLN A 65 -18.06 -2.43 9.51
CA GLN A 65 -18.02 -1.85 10.86
C GLN A 65 -16.99 -0.73 10.92
N ALA A 66 -17.26 0.32 11.70
CA ALA A 66 -16.26 1.33 11.98
C ALA A 66 -15.11 0.70 12.76
N GLN A 67 -13.88 0.85 12.26
CA GLN A 67 -12.70 0.30 12.93
C GLN A 67 -11.45 1.07 12.53
N ASN A 68 -10.42 0.97 13.38
CA ASN A 68 -9.11 1.53 13.10
C ASN A 68 -8.10 0.40 13.02
N LEU A 69 -7.27 0.44 11.98
CA LEU A 69 -6.15 -0.49 11.81
C LEU A 69 -4.84 0.31 11.90
N THR A 70 -3.88 -0.24 12.61
CA THR A 70 -2.58 0.40 12.80
C THR A 70 -1.45 -0.54 12.44
N LEU A 71 -0.34 0.04 11.95
CA LEU A 71 0.87 -0.70 11.64
C LEU A 71 2.09 0.19 11.90
N PRO A 72 3.10 -0.28 12.64
CA PRO A 72 4.35 0.45 12.75
C PRO A 72 5.04 0.56 11.38
N LEU A 73 5.58 1.73 11.07
CA LEU A 73 6.32 1.93 9.80
C LEU A 73 7.46 0.95 9.65
N SER A 74 8.09 0.55 10.76
CA SER A 74 9.21 -0.39 10.75
C SER A 74 8.85 -1.77 10.21
N GLN A 75 7.56 -2.11 10.13
CA GLN A 75 7.10 -3.39 9.58
C GLN A 75 6.81 -3.35 8.08
N LEU A 76 6.92 -2.19 7.44
CA LEU A 76 6.65 -2.06 5.99
C LEU A 76 7.77 -2.62 5.11
N PRO A 77 9.07 -2.39 5.42
CA PRO A 77 10.14 -2.90 4.56
C PRO A 77 10.24 -4.43 4.59
N ASP A 78 10.73 -4.96 3.49
CA ASP A 78 11.17 -6.35 3.41
C ASP A 78 12.64 -6.39 2.95
N ALA A 79 13.13 -7.55 2.51
CA ALA A 79 14.52 -7.68 2.07
C ALA A 79 14.83 -6.89 0.80
N SER A 80 13.81 -6.46 0.04
CA SER A 80 13.98 -5.78 -1.26
C SER A 80 14.05 -4.26 -1.17
N PHE A 81 13.62 -3.65 -0.04
CA PHE A 81 13.62 -2.19 0.11
C PHE A 81 13.65 -1.78 1.59
N SER A 82 14.03 -0.52 1.83
CA SER A 82 14.04 0.09 3.17
C SER A 82 13.04 1.25 3.24
N LEU A 83 12.80 1.77 4.45
CA LEU A 83 11.88 2.90 4.63
C LEU A 83 12.30 4.15 3.83
N ARG A 84 13.60 4.35 3.65
CA ARG A 84 14.11 5.50 2.87
C ARG A 84 13.76 5.40 1.39
N ASP A 85 13.40 4.21 0.91
CA ASP A 85 13.06 3.99 -0.50
C ASP A 85 11.61 4.32 -0.82
N ILE A 86 10.78 4.57 0.18
CA ILE A 86 9.36 4.88 0.00
C ILE A 86 9.05 6.30 0.47
N ASP A 87 8.16 6.96 -0.25
CA ASP A 87 7.74 8.33 0.06
C ASP A 87 6.22 8.48 0.18
N HIS A 88 5.47 7.48 -0.24
CA HIS A 88 4.01 7.45 -0.16
C HIS A 88 3.50 6.11 0.32
N LEU A 89 2.29 6.15 0.88
CA LEU A 89 1.52 4.95 1.19
C LEU A 89 0.16 5.04 0.51
N ALA A 90 -0.34 3.91 0.03
CA ALA A 90 -1.71 3.79 -0.42
C ALA A 90 -2.40 2.71 0.39
N VAL A 91 -3.66 2.94 0.75
CA VAL A 91 -4.51 1.91 1.34
C VAL A 91 -5.64 1.62 0.37
N ILE A 92 -5.94 0.33 0.21
CA ILE A 92 -7.01 -0.15 -0.67
C ILE A 92 -7.91 -1.07 0.13
N VAL A 93 -9.21 -0.84 0.03
CA VAL A 93 -10.23 -1.73 0.59
C VAL A 93 -10.92 -2.40 -0.58
N GLN A 94 -10.80 -3.72 -0.68
CA GLN A 94 -11.29 -4.48 -1.81
C GLN A 94 -12.16 -5.63 -1.33
N SER A 95 -13.34 -5.77 -1.93
CA SER A 95 -14.21 -6.90 -1.63
C SER A 95 -13.63 -8.20 -2.17
N GLY A 96 -14.05 -9.32 -1.58
CA GLY A 96 -13.54 -10.63 -1.94
C GLY A 96 -12.25 -10.96 -1.21
N SER A 97 -11.38 -11.72 -1.86
CA SER A 97 -10.10 -12.15 -1.32
C SER A 97 -8.99 -11.98 -2.34
N ALA A 98 -7.74 -12.16 -1.92
CA ALA A 98 -6.60 -12.12 -2.84
C ALA A 98 -6.72 -13.18 -3.94
N ALA A 99 -7.29 -14.35 -3.63
CA ALA A 99 -7.52 -15.43 -4.60
C ALA A 99 -8.67 -15.12 -5.56
N LYS A 100 -9.67 -14.35 -5.11
CA LYS A 100 -10.84 -13.99 -5.91
C LYS A 100 -11.24 -12.55 -5.60
N PRO A 101 -10.49 -11.56 -6.12
CA PRO A 101 -10.77 -10.16 -5.83
C PRO A 101 -12.09 -9.71 -6.47
N GLY A 102 -12.81 -8.88 -5.72
CA GLY A 102 -14.04 -8.23 -6.17
C GLY A 102 -13.83 -6.75 -6.43
N LEU A 103 -14.86 -5.96 -6.18
CA LEU A 103 -14.82 -4.51 -6.40
C LEU A 103 -13.94 -3.81 -5.35
N MET A 104 -13.24 -2.78 -5.79
CA MET A 104 -12.57 -1.86 -4.88
C MET A 104 -13.61 -0.97 -4.22
N LEU A 105 -13.67 -0.99 -2.89
CA LEU A 105 -14.67 -0.25 -2.12
C LEU A 105 -14.18 1.13 -1.67
N GLY A 106 -12.88 1.31 -1.56
CA GLY A 106 -12.29 2.58 -1.15
C GLY A 106 -10.79 2.57 -1.30
N ALA A 107 -10.21 3.76 -1.29
CA ALA A 107 -8.77 3.95 -1.34
C ALA A 107 -8.40 5.30 -0.73
N ALA A 108 -7.19 5.40 -0.22
CA ALA A 108 -6.61 6.66 0.27
C ALA A 108 -5.10 6.61 0.11
N THR A 109 -4.49 7.79 0.06
CA THR A 109 -3.03 7.91 0.01
C THR A 109 -2.54 8.87 1.08
N ALA A 110 -1.29 8.70 1.49
CA ALA A 110 -0.62 9.62 2.40
C ALA A 110 0.86 9.70 2.03
N SER A 111 1.42 10.89 2.18
CA SER A 111 2.87 11.08 2.05
C SER A 111 3.56 10.71 3.34
N LEU A 112 4.77 10.18 3.26
CA LEU A 112 5.63 9.98 4.41
C LEU A 112 6.39 11.28 4.71
N PRO A 113 6.62 11.58 6.01
CA PRO A 113 7.40 12.76 6.39
C PRO A 113 8.87 12.65 5.98
#